data_f7d497d5b8331d8d7200a6368b47d1c4
#
_entry.id   f7d497d5b8331d8d7200a6368b47d1c4
#
_cell.length_a   1.000
_cell.length_b   1.000
_cell.length_c   1.000
_cell.angle_alpha   90.00
_cell.angle_beta   90.00
_cell.angle_gamma   90.00
#
_symmetry.space_group_name_H-M   'P 1'
#
loop_
_entity.id
_entity.type
_entity.pdbx_description
1 polymer ?
#
loop_
_entity_poly.entity_id
_entity_poly.type
_entity_poly.pdbx_seq_one_letter_code
_entity_poly.pdbx_strand_id
1 'polypeptide(L)'
;MGITERETEADNAAFTNMAAAVVLRDAIHAAEKLGRAANPEWSWIAESIRLPKQGDVIVSHEGFQADEEKGGTPDPLMGVYPLGFDMEPEVEAATLKFYLGLREGYIGSPMLSALYGVWAAYTGDRDLAAKLMEDGYGRFCVGRFMQTLEYREDVFPEQPRAGPFFGNLGGFLLGLLTGFPGLQPGWGDVQGWARRPVTLPEGWTAIEVARIWVGGRPYKLVARQGAEVAQMMLSSAILERPSRLE
;
A
#
# COMPACT_ATOMS: atom_id res chain seq x y z
N MET A 1 6.06 -6.09 -18.98
CA MET A 1 7.01 -6.22 -17.84
C MET A 1 6.31 -5.93 -16.52
N GLY A 2 5.49 -5.14 -16.20
CA GLY A 2 4.81 -4.92 -14.92
C GLY A 2 5.77 -4.68 -13.74
N ILE A 3 5.23 -4.62 -12.53
CA ILE A 3 6.00 -4.35 -11.31
C ILE A 3 6.95 -5.48 -10.91
N THR A 4 6.69 -6.70 -11.37
CA THR A 4 7.55 -7.88 -11.12
C THR A 4 8.85 -7.85 -11.92
N GLU A 5 8.93 -7.03 -12.96
CA GLU A 5 10.11 -6.91 -13.82
C GLU A 5 10.61 -8.27 -14.33
N ARG A 6 9.71 -9.13 -14.78
CA ARG A 6 10.05 -10.46 -15.34
C ARG A 6 10.79 -10.31 -16.66
N GLU A 7 11.69 -11.24 -16.93
CA GLU A 7 12.34 -11.36 -18.25
C GLU A 7 11.38 -11.92 -19.29
N THR A 8 10.46 -12.81 -18.89
CA THR A 8 9.44 -13.39 -19.76
C THR A 8 8.18 -12.53 -19.83
N GLU A 9 7.53 -12.50 -20.98
CA GLU A 9 6.22 -11.87 -21.15
C GLU A 9 5.16 -12.63 -20.33
N ALA A 10 4.22 -11.87 -19.77
CA ALA A 10 3.09 -12.42 -19.04
C ALA A 10 1.81 -11.66 -19.43
N ASP A 11 0.77 -12.43 -19.73
CA ASP A 11 -0.55 -11.89 -20.07
C ASP A 11 -1.38 -11.59 -18.83
N ASN A 12 -2.26 -10.60 -18.91
CA ASN A 12 -3.21 -10.27 -17.86
C ASN A 12 -2.57 -10.01 -16.50
N ALA A 13 -1.50 -9.20 -16.43
CA ALA A 13 -0.87 -8.84 -15.15
C ALA A 13 -1.88 -8.18 -14.19
N ALA A 14 -2.13 -8.83 -13.03
CA ALA A 14 -3.18 -8.45 -12.10
C ALA A 14 -3.08 -7.00 -11.62
N PHE A 15 -1.90 -6.60 -11.12
CA PHE A 15 -1.72 -5.23 -10.63
C PHE A 15 -1.90 -4.18 -11.75
N THR A 16 -1.39 -4.43 -12.94
CA THR A 16 -1.55 -3.53 -14.09
C THR A 16 -3.04 -3.36 -14.44
N ASN A 17 -3.79 -4.46 -14.44
CA ASN A 17 -5.21 -4.45 -14.73
C ASN A 17 -6.02 -3.74 -13.64
N MET A 18 -5.72 -4.00 -12.37
CA MET A 18 -6.32 -3.27 -11.24
C MET A 18 -6.04 -1.77 -11.30
N ALA A 19 -4.79 -1.40 -11.59
CA ALA A 19 -4.38 -0.01 -11.73
C ALA A 19 -5.12 0.68 -12.90
N ALA A 20 -5.26 0.00 -14.03
CA ALA A 20 -6.02 0.52 -15.18
C ALA A 20 -7.49 0.78 -14.81
N ALA A 21 -8.15 -0.15 -14.12
CA ALA A 21 -9.53 0.03 -13.67
C ALA A 21 -9.69 1.22 -12.72
N VAL A 22 -8.79 1.36 -11.74
CA VAL A 22 -8.81 2.49 -10.78
C VAL A 22 -8.58 3.82 -11.51
N VAL A 23 -7.58 3.89 -12.38
CA VAL A 23 -7.27 5.13 -13.14
C VAL A 23 -8.44 5.56 -14.03
N LEU A 24 -9.14 4.61 -14.67
CA LEU A 24 -10.31 4.94 -15.48
C LEU A 24 -11.46 5.47 -14.62
N ARG A 25 -11.72 4.90 -13.46
CA ARG A 25 -12.72 5.40 -12.50
C ARG A 25 -12.36 6.79 -11.99
N ASP A 26 -11.09 7.01 -11.65
CA ASP A 26 -10.60 8.31 -11.22
C ASP A 26 -10.71 9.36 -12.33
N ALA A 27 -10.44 8.99 -13.58
CA ALA A 27 -10.62 9.87 -14.72
C ALA A 27 -12.08 10.31 -14.92
N ILE A 28 -13.05 9.40 -14.69
CA ILE A 28 -14.49 9.73 -14.70
C ILE A 28 -14.80 10.75 -13.61
N HIS A 29 -14.38 10.50 -12.35
CA HIS A 29 -14.58 11.44 -11.24
C HIS A 29 -13.93 12.80 -11.50
N ALA A 30 -12.73 12.81 -12.07
CA ALA A 30 -12.03 14.05 -12.42
C ALA A 30 -12.81 14.84 -13.48
N ALA A 31 -13.35 14.18 -14.51
CA ALA A 31 -14.18 14.83 -15.53
C ALA A 31 -15.42 15.45 -14.90
N GLU A 32 -16.14 14.73 -14.04
CA GLU A 32 -17.30 15.22 -13.31
C GLU A 32 -16.98 16.46 -12.47
N LYS A 33 -15.89 16.43 -11.70
CA LYS A 33 -15.42 17.58 -10.90
C LYS A 33 -15.08 18.82 -11.73
N LEU A 34 -14.62 18.60 -12.95
CA LEU A 34 -14.30 19.68 -13.89
C LEU A 34 -15.50 20.11 -14.74
N GLY A 35 -16.70 19.55 -14.52
CA GLY A 35 -17.90 19.82 -15.32
C GLY A 35 -17.74 19.38 -16.78
N ARG A 36 -16.94 18.35 -17.06
CA ARG A 36 -16.71 17.81 -18.40
C ARG A 36 -17.39 16.44 -18.53
N ALA A 37 -17.82 16.11 -19.73
CA ALA A 37 -18.30 14.76 -20.02
C ALA A 37 -17.12 13.79 -19.99
N ALA A 38 -17.25 12.69 -19.23
CA ALA A 38 -16.31 11.60 -19.30
C ALA A 38 -16.50 10.81 -20.60
N ASN A 39 -15.42 10.16 -21.09
CA ASN A 39 -15.56 9.23 -22.19
C ASN A 39 -16.42 8.03 -21.73
N PRO A 40 -17.53 7.71 -22.41
CA PRO A 40 -18.43 6.63 -22.02
C PRO A 40 -17.78 5.24 -22.04
N GLU A 41 -16.70 5.05 -22.79
CA GLU A 41 -15.95 3.79 -22.84
C GLU A 41 -15.18 3.50 -21.54
N TRP A 42 -14.82 4.53 -20.76
CA TRP A 42 -14.00 4.35 -19.57
C TRP A 42 -14.69 3.48 -18.51
N SER A 43 -15.98 3.68 -18.27
CA SER A 43 -16.76 2.87 -17.33
C SER A 43 -16.82 1.43 -17.80
N TRP A 44 -17.19 1.23 -19.07
CA TRP A 44 -17.29 -0.10 -19.67
C TRP A 44 -15.94 -0.85 -19.61
N ILE A 45 -14.82 -0.19 -19.97
CA ILE A 45 -13.49 -0.81 -19.91
C ILE A 45 -13.16 -1.18 -18.46
N ALA A 46 -13.34 -0.24 -17.50
CA ALA A 46 -13.03 -0.49 -16.08
C ALA A 46 -13.82 -1.66 -15.48
N GLU A 47 -15.07 -1.85 -15.91
CA GLU A 47 -15.95 -2.94 -15.46
C GLU A 47 -15.67 -4.27 -16.18
N SER A 48 -15.14 -4.20 -17.41
CA SER A 48 -14.83 -5.38 -18.23
C SER A 48 -13.48 -6.01 -17.94
N ILE A 49 -12.60 -5.31 -17.18
CA ILE A 49 -11.28 -5.81 -16.82
C ILE A 49 -11.43 -7.09 -16.00
N ARG A 50 -10.75 -8.15 -16.48
CA ARG A 50 -10.69 -9.43 -15.77
C ARG A 50 -9.35 -9.59 -15.10
N LEU A 51 -9.36 -10.16 -13.89
CA LEU A 51 -8.16 -10.49 -13.14
C LEU A 51 -7.91 -11.99 -13.20
N PRO A 52 -6.66 -12.42 -13.34
CA PRO A 52 -6.30 -13.83 -13.28
C PRO A 52 -6.55 -14.36 -11.87
N LYS A 53 -7.18 -15.53 -11.78
CA LYS A 53 -7.52 -16.17 -10.50
C LYS A 53 -7.19 -17.64 -10.50
N GLN A 54 -6.79 -18.14 -9.34
CA GLN A 54 -6.71 -19.57 -9.02
C GLN A 54 -7.61 -19.82 -7.80
N GLY A 55 -8.81 -20.37 -8.02
CA GLY A 55 -9.87 -20.38 -7.01
C GLY A 55 -10.23 -18.95 -6.60
N ASP A 56 -10.17 -18.63 -5.31
CA ASP A 56 -10.44 -17.30 -4.77
C ASP A 56 -9.20 -16.39 -4.70
N VAL A 57 -8.03 -16.87 -5.13
CA VAL A 57 -6.80 -16.10 -5.11
C VAL A 57 -6.62 -15.34 -6.42
N ILE A 58 -6.45 -14.02 -6.36
CA ILE A 58 -5.93 -13.24 -7.50
C ILE A 58 -4.44 -13.54 -7.59
N VAL A 59 -4.00 -14.04 -8.74
CA VAL A 59 -2.58 -14.36 -9.02
C VAL A 59 -1.94 -13.30 -9.90
N SER A 60 -0.62 -13.24 -9.93
CA SER A 60 0.14 -12.16 -10.62
C SER A 60 -0.22 -12.01 -12.09
N HIS A 61 -0.45 -13.13 -12.79
CA HIS A 61 -0.78 -13.14 -14.21
C HIS A 61 -1.46 -14.45 -14.62
N GLU A 62 -1.91 -14.51 -15.87
CA GLU A 62 -2.47 -15.73 -16.44
C GLU A 62 -1.40 -16.83 -16.56
N GLY A 63 -1.74 -18.04 -16.11
CA GLY A 63 -0.82 -19.18 -16.09
C GLY A 63 0.19 -19.18 -14.92
N PHE A 64 0.05 -18.27 -13.95
CA PHE A 64 0.94 -18.15 -12.79
C PHE A 64 1.21 -19.49 -12.08
N GLN A 65 2.49 -19.68 -11.71
CA GLN A 65 2.96 -20.77 -10.84
C GLN A 65 3.79 -20.16 -9.70
N ALA A 66 3.57 -20.63 -8.46
CA ALA A 66 4.26 -20.05 -7.29
C ALA A 66 5.78 -20.28 -7.29
N ASP A 67 6.25 -21.31 -8.00
CA ASP A 67 7.67 -21.69 -8.12
C ASP A 67 8.35 -21.12 -9.39
N GLU A 68 7.64 -20.31 -10.16
CA GLU A 68 8.23 -19.64 -11.32
C GLU A 68 9.18 -18.50 -10.93
N GLU A 69 9.91 -17.97 -11.92
CA GLU A 69 10.73 -16.77 -11.71
C GLU A 69 9.92 -15.64 -11.10
N LYS A 70 10.41 -15.12 -9.94
CA LYS A 70 9.74 -14.06 -9.17
C LYS A 70 8.30 -14.38 -8.74
N GLY A 71 7.91 -15.66 -8.67
CA GLY A 71 6.58 -16.09 -8.22
C GLY A 71 6.24 -15.65 -6.80
N GLY A 72 7.24 -15.37 -5.95
CA GLY A 72 7.05 -14.80 -4.62
C GLY A 72 6.73 -13.30 -4.59
N THR A 73 6.75 -12.60 -5.73
CA THR A 73 6.47 -11.15 -5.77
C THR A 73 5.01 -10.87 -5.43
N PRO A 74 4.73 -10.03 -4.41
CA PRO A 74 3.36 -9.79 -3.93
C PRO A 74 2.64 -8.67 -4.71
N ASP A 75 2.81 -8.60 -6.03
CA ASP A 75 2.21 -7.54 -6.85
C ASP A 75 0.67 -7.49 -6.78
N PRO A 76 -0.11 -8.60 -6.65
CA PRO A 76 -1.54 -8.49 -6.44
C PRO A 76 -1.92 -7.81 -5.11
N LEU A 77 -1.08 -7.91 -4.07
CA LEU A 77 -1.32 -7.22 -2.81
C LEU A 77 -1.23 -5.70 -2.93
N MET A 78 -0.54 -5.18 -3.94
CA MET A 78 -0.56 -3.75 -4.28
C MET A 78 -1.96 -3.28 -4.68
N GLY A 79 -2.79 -4.17 -5.21
CA GLY A 79 -4.20 -3.91 -5.48
C GLY A 79 -4.99 -3.71 -4.18
N VAL A 80 -4.73 -4.53 -3.16
CA VAL A 80 -5.36 -4.39 -1.83
C VAL A 80 -4.91 -3.10 -1.16
N TYR A 81 -3.61 -2.89 -1.12
CA TYR A 81 -2.98 -1.69 -0.57
C TYR A 81 -1.61 -1.46 -1.23
N PRO A 82 -1.31 -0.24 -1.69
CA PRO A 82 -2.01 1.02 -1.44
C PRO A 82 -3.09 1.41 -2.47
N LEU A 83 -3.27 0.64 -3.55
CA LEU A 83 -4.18 1.03 -4.65
C LEU A 83 -5.65 1.08 -4.20
N GLY A 84 -6.06 0.19 -3.29
CA GLY A 84 -7.43 0.09 -2.79
C GLY A 84 -8.43 -0.32 -3.86
N PHE A 85 -8.06 -1.29 -4.67
CA PHE A 85 -8.97 -1.90 -5.63
C PHE A 85 -10.08 -2.67 -4.89
N ASP A 86 -11.33 -2.37 -5.20
CA ASP A 86 -12.47 -3.08 -4.62
C ASP A 86 -12.51 -4.52 -5.10
N MET A 87 -12.52 -5.46 -4.15
CA MET A 87 -12.68 -6.89 -4.40
C MET A 87 -13.54 -7.53 -3.31
N GLU A 88 -14.11 -8.69 -3.61
CA GLU A 88 -14.89 -9.43 -2.64
C GLU A 88 -14.04 -9.81 -1.41
N PRO A 89 -14.59 -9.70 -0.18
CA PRO A 89 -13.83 -9.93 1.05
C PRO A 89 -13.13 -11.29 1.10
N GLU A 90 -13.77 -12.34 0.58
CA GLU A 90 -13.22 -13.70 0.54
C GLU A 90 -12.01 -13.79 -0.42
N VAL A 91 -12.09 -13.09 -1.55
CA VAL A 91 -10.99 -13.01 -2.54
C VAL A 91 -9.82 -12.22 -1.96
N GLU A 92 -10.09 -11.11 -1.29
CA GLU A 92 -9.05 -10.33 -0.62
C GLU A 92 -8.34 -11.15 0.44
N ALA A 93 -9.10 -11.80 1.34
CA ALA A 93 -8.54 -12.62 2.41
C ALA A 93 -7.72 -13.80 1.88
N ALA A 94 -8.22 -14.48 0.83
CA ALA A 94 -7.49 -15.58 0.20
C ALA A 94 -6.19 -15.09 -0.46
N THR A 95 -6.23 -13.96 -1.16
CA THR A 95 -5.07 -13.36 -1.83
C THR A 95 -4.00 -12.90 -0.82
N LEU A 96 -4.42 -12.20 0.26
CA LEU A 96 -3.53 -11.82 1.36
C LEU A 96 -2.84 -13.04 1.96
N LYS A 97 -3.61 -14.07 2.34
CA LYS A 97 -3.08 -15.29 2.94
C LYS A 97 -2.07 -15.99 2.03
N PHE A 98 -2.38 -16.07 0.74
CA PHE A 98 -1.53 -16.74 -0.25
C PHE A 98 -0.16 -16.05 -0.36
N TYR A 99 -0.12 -14.75 -0.65
CA TYR A 99 1.15 -14.03 -0.83
C TYR A 99 1.91 -13.79 0.47
N LEU A 100 1.24 -13.65 1.60
CA LEU A 100 1.92 -13.68 2.90
C LEU A 100 2.56 -15.05 3.17
N GLY A 101 2.01 -16.13 2.64
CA GLY A 101 2.62 -17.47 2.66
C GLY A 101 3.89 -17.58 1.82
N LEU A 102 3.97 -16.84 0.71
CA LEU A 102 5.12 -16.81 -0.21
C LEU A 102 6.18 -15.74 0.14
N ARG A 103 6.01 -15.00 1.23
CA ARG A 103 6.82 -13.81 1.59
C ARG A 103 8.33 -14.04 1.59
N GLU A 104 8.79 -15.23 1.95
CA GLU A 104 10.22 -15.54 2.04
C GLU A 104 10.90 -15.47 0.65
N GLY A 105 10.13 -15.60 -0.43
CA GLY A 105 10.63 -15.45 -1.80
C GLY A 105 10.80 -13.99 -2.25
N TYR A 106 10.36 -13.01 -1.43
CA TYR A 106 10.46 -11.60 -1.81
C TYR A 106 10.97 -10.68 -0.70
N ILE A 107 10.63 -10.94 0.56
CA ILE A 107 10.97 -10.04 1.67
C ILE A 107 12.48 -9.84 1.76
N GLY A 108 12.91 -8.58 1.73
CA GLY A 108 14.33 -8.22 1.58
C GLY A 108 14.64 -7.57 0.23
N SER A 109 13.77 -7.74 -0.76
CA SER A 109 13.78 -7.02 -2.05
C SER A 109 13.22 -5.61 -1.89
N PRO A 110 13.49 -4.68 -2.84
CA PRO A 110 13.10 -3.28 -2.70
C PRO A 110 11.59 -3.04 -2.77
N MET A 111 11.17 -1.86 -2.30
CA MET A 111 9.84 -1.26 -2.41
C MET A 111 8.74 -2.05 -1.70
N LEU A 112 8.27 -3.16 -2.24
CA LEU A 112 7.10 -3.87 -1.73
C LEU A 112 7.34 -4.50 -0.35
N SER A 113 8.59 -4.79 0.00
CA SER A 113 8.95 -5.29 1.34
C SER A 113 8.46 -4.36 2.45
N ALA A 114 8.50 -3.04 2.25
CA ALA A 114 8.05 -2.06 3.24
C ALA A 114 6.53 -2.10 3.53
N LEU A 115 5.74 -2.79 2.71
CA LEU A 115 4.29 -2.89 2.84
C LEU A 115 3.82 -4.18 3.54
N TYR A 116 4.68 -5.18 3.70
CA TYR A 116 4.29 -6.46 4.31
C TYR A 116 3.68 -6.33 5.70
N GLY A 117 4.16 -5.40 6.52
CA GLY A 117 3.57 -5.14 7.84
C GLY A 117 2.11 -4.71 7.75
N VAL A 118 1.76 -3.88 6.75
CA VAL A 118 0.38 -3.43 6.51
C VAL A 118 -0.49 -4.59 6.04
N TRP A 119 -0.02 -5.37 5.07
CA TRP A 119 -0.77 -6.52 4.57
C TRP A 119 -1.03 -7.57 5.66
N ALA A 120 -0.06 -7.80 6.56
CA ALA A 120 -0.26 -8.65 7.73
C ALA A 120 -1.30 -8.05 8.70
N ALA A 121 -1.25 -6.74 8.97
CA ALA A 121 -2.25 -6.06 9.79
C ALA A 121 -3.66 -6.23 9.24
N TYR A 122 -3.83 -6.24 7.92
CA TYR A 122 -5.14 -6.46 7.27
C TYR A 122 -5.72 -7.86 7.48
N THR A 123 -4.90 -8.85 7.84
CA THR A 123 -5.39 -10.16 8.30
C THR A 123 -5.77 -10.20 9.78
N GLY A 124 -5.55 -9.12 10.53
CA GLY A 124 -5.75 -9.04 11.97
C GLY A 124 -4.57 -9.59 12.80
N ASP A 125 -3.54 -10.13 12.16
CA ASP A 125 -2.35 -10.70 12.84
C ASP A 125 -1.34 -9.60 13.18
N ARG A 126 -1.43 -9.08 14.40
CA ARG A 126 -0.62 -7.97 14.90
C ARG A 126 0.84 -8.37 15.15
N ASP A 127 1.07 -9.61 15.61
CA ASP A 127 2.42 -10.15 15.83
C ASP A 127 3.15 -10.28 14.49
N LEU A 128 2.47 -10.84 13.51
CA LEU A 128 2.99 -10.93 12.15
C LEU A 128 3.22 -9.54 11.55
N ALA A 129 2.32 -8.59 11.78
CA ALA A 129 2.47 -7.21 11.31
C ALA A 129 3.73 -6.55 11.89
N ALA A 130 3.99 -6.70 13.20
CA ALA A 130 5.19 -6.19 13.84
C ALA A 130 6.46 -6.85 13.28
N LYS A 131 6.44 -8.19 13.16
CA LYS A 131 7.56 -8.95 12.59
C LYS A 131 7.85 -8.53 11.15
N LEU A 132 6.82 -8.45 10.29
CA LEU A 132 7.01 -8.13 8.88
C LEU A 132 7.31 -6.65 8.64
N MET A 133 6.92 -5.74 9.53
CA MET A 133 7.38 -4.35 9.51
C MET A 133 8.89 -4.28 9.79
N GLU A 134 9.39 -5.05 10.74
CA GLU A 134 10.83 -5.14 11.02
C GLU A 134 11.58 -5.80 9.86
N ASP A 135 11.12 -6.97 9.39
CA ASP A 135 11.76 -7.70 8.30
C ASP A 135 11.68 -6.95 6.96
N GLY A 136 10.60 -6.22 6.71
CA GLY A 136 10.35 -5.51 5.44
C GLY A 136 10.88 -4.08 5.38
N TYR A 137 11.19 -3.47 6.55
CA TYR A 137 11.74 -2.11 6.59
C TYR A 137 12.85 -1.92 7.63
N GLY A 138 12.64 -2.31 8.91
CA GLY A 138 13.61 -2.06 9.97
C GLY A 138 15.00 -2.57 9.64
N ARG A 139 15.09 -3.80 9.14
CA ARG A 139 16.34 -4.45 8.74
C ARG A 139 17.01 -3.89 7.48
N PHE A 140 16.33 -3.04 6.74
CA PHE A 140 16.95 -2.27 5.64
C PHE A 140 17.73 -1.06 6.15
N CYS A 141 17.47 -0.63 7.40
CA CYS A 141 18.08 0.55 7.99
C CYS A 141 19.43 0.20 8.61
N VAL A 142 20.50 0.73 8.04
CA VAL A 142 21.88 0.38 8.43
C VAL A 142 22.75 1.59 8.72
N GLY A 143 23.87 1.34 9.40
CA GLY A 143 24.89 2.32 9.70
C GLY A 143 24.48 3.38 10.71
N ARG A 144 25.37 4.36 10.91
CA ARG A 144 25.22 5.40 11.95
C ARG A 144 23.95 6.25 11.82
N PHE A 145 23.49 6.45 10.60
CA PHE A 145 22.36 7.34 10.31
C PHE A 145 21.06 6.56 10.00
N MET A 146 21.03 5.26 10.27
CA MET A 146 19.88 4.41 9.99
C MET A 146 19.37 4.58 8.55
N GLN A 147 20.31 4.60 7.61
CA GLN A 147 20.00 4.78 6.20
C GLN A 147 19.33 3.52 5.65
N THR A 148 18.16 3.65 5.09
CA THR A 148 17.49 2.53 4.42
C THR A 148 18.17 2.20 3.10
N LEU A 149 18.55 0.94 2.91
CA LEU A 149 19.12 0.43 1.67
C LEU A 149 18.02 -0.01 0.69
N GLU A 150 18.42 -0.25 -0.56
CA GLU A 150 17.54 -0.83 -1.57
C GLU A 150 17.23 -2.29 -1.27
N TYR A 151 18.24 -3.09 -0.94
CA TYR A 151 18.13 -4.51 -0.58
C TYR A 151 18.56 -4.74 0.87
N ARG A 152 18.02 -5.76 1.51
CA ARG A 152 18.53 -6.24 2.81
C ARG A 152 19.86 -6.97 2.63
N GLU A 153 20.87 -6.54 3.35
CA GLU A 153 22.23 -7.09 3.26
C GLU A 153 22.32 -8.56 3.73
N ASP A 154 21.50 -8.94 4.69
CA ASP A 154 21.49 -10.31 5.22
C ASP A 154 20.76 -11.31 4.30
N VAL A 155 19.98 -10.83 3.33
CA VAL A 155 19.27 -11.64 2.34
C VAL A 155 19.97 -11.59 0.98
N PHE A 156 20.45 -10.43 0.58
CA PHE A 156 21.07 -10.17 -0.72
C PHE A 156 22.47 -9.55 -0.57
N PRO A 157 23.45 -10.28 0.02
CA PRO A 157 24.78 -9.73 0.30
C PRO A 157 25.58 -9.36 -0.96
N GLU A 158 25.20 -9.88 -2.13
CA GLU A 158 25.82 -9.58 -3.42
C GLU A 158 25.35 -8.25 -4.04
N GLN A 159 24.21 -7.72 -3.55
CA GLN A 159 23.68 -6.46 -4.07
C GLN A 159 24.46 -5.26 -3.54
N PRO A 160 24.63 -4.19 -4.34
CA PRO A 160 25.33 -3.00 -3.89
C PRO A 160 24.57 -2.33 -2.74
N ARG A 161 25.35 -1.73 -1.81
CA ARG A 161 24.79 -0.91 -0.71
C ARG A 161 24.25 0.42 -1.24
N ALA A 162 23.17 0.37 -2.01
CA ALA A 162 22.53 1.53 -2.58
C ALA A 162 21.52 2.14 -1.58
N GLY A 163 21.71 3.42 -1.27
CA GLY A 163 20.80 4.15 -0.36
C GLY A 163 21.24 5.61 -0.17
N PRO A 164 20.40 6.46 0.46
CA PRO A 164 19.07 6.15 0.98
C PRO A 164 18.08 5.77 -0.13
N PHE A 165 17.38 4.65 0.03
CA PHE A 165 16.43 4.19 -0.97
C PHE A 165 15.03 4.70 -0.65
N PHE A 166 14.60 5.73 -1.37
CA PHE A 166 13.35 6.44 -1.09
C PHE A 166 12.08 5.61 -1.35
N GLY A 167 12.15 4.58 -2.19
CA GLY A 167 11.03 3.66 -2.41
C GLY A 167 10.61 2.94 -1.13
N ASN A 168 11.57 2.39 -0.37
CA ASN A 168 11.32 1.73 0.91
C ASN A 168 10.83 2.73 1.96
N LEU A 169 11.48 3.92 2.05
CA LEU A 169 11.08 4.98 2.97
C LEU A 169 9.66 5.45 2.69
N GLY A 170 9.33 5.68 1.41
CA GLY A 170 8.00 6.08 0.97
C GLY A 170 6.93 5.04 1.31
N GLY A 171 7.20 3.75 1.07
CA GLY A 171 6.33 2.64 1.42
C GLY A 171 6.07 2.56 2.92
N PHE A 172 7.12 2.69 3.74
CA PHE A 172 6.99 2.71 5.19
C PHE A 172 6.15 3.90 5.70
N LEU A 173 6.44 5.12 5.23
CA LEU A 173 5.67 6.31 5.61
C LEU A 173 4.21 6.22 5.16
N LEU A 174 3.96 5.71 3.96
CA LEU A 174 2.61 5.47 3.47
C LEU A 174 1.87 4.49 4.38
N GLY A 175 2.53 3.39 4.79
CA GLY A 175 2.01 2.43 5.76
C GLY A 175 1.60 3.07 7.08
N LEU A 176 2.45 3.96 7.64
CA LEU A 176 2.16 4.67 8.89
C LEU A 176 1.00 5.66 8.74
N LEU A 177 0.93 6.37 7.62
CA LEU A 177 -0.03 7.46 7.44
C LEU A 177 -1.41 6.96 6.99
N THR A 178 -1.48 5.85 6.27
CA THR A 178 -2.74 5.37 5.71
C THR A 178 -2.97 3.88 5.94
N GLY A 179 -1.97 3.02 5.79
CA GLY A 179 -2.11 1.57 5.85
C GLY A 179 -2.60 1.07 7.21
N PHE A 180 -1.81 1.18 8.26
CA PHE A 180 -2.20 0.77 9.62
C PHE A 180 -3.42 1.52 10.17
N PRO A 181 -3.61 2.83 9.88
CA PRO A 181 -4.84 3.53 10.21
C PRO A 181 -6.09 3.06 9.45
N GLY A 182 -5.95 2.23 8.41
CA GLY A 182 -7.09 1.77 7.61
C GLY A 182 -7.68 2.86 6.73
N LEU A 183 -6.88 3.86 6.34
CA LEU A 183 -7.31 4.95 5.48
C LEU A 183 -7.04 4.62 4.01
N GLN A 184 -8.00 4.98 3.18
CA GLN A 184 -7.86 4.98 1.72
C GLN A 184 -8.16 6.39 1.21
N PRO A 185 -7.12 7.20 0.98
CA PRO A 185 -7.29 8.52 0.38
C PRO A 185 -8.01 8.42 -0.97
N GLY A 186 -8.98 9.28 -1.16
CA GLY A 186 -9.79 9.29 -2.37
C GLY A 186 -10.55 10.59 -2.53
N TRP A 187 -11.50 10.58 -3.46
CA TRP A 187 -12.35 11.72 -3.76
C TRP A 187 -13.36 11.97 -2.62
N GLY A 188 -13.62 13.24 -2.31
CA GLY A 188 -14.62 13.64 -1.31
C GLY A 188 -14.04 14.04 0.03
N ASP A 189 -14.85 13.90 1.09
CA ASP A 189 -14.47 14.28 2.45
C ASP A 189 -13.48 13.29 3.04
N VAL A 190 -12.49 13.80 3.78
CA VAL A 190 -11.50 12.99 4.51
C VAL A 190 -12.13 12.00 5.51
N GLN A 191 -13.33 12.28 6.00
CA GLN A 191 -14.08 11.36 6.87
C GLN A 191 -14.44 10.04 6.14
N GLY A 192 -14.61 10.10 4.82
CA GLY A 192 -14.87 8.93 3.99
C GLY A 192 -13.63 8.09 3.67
N TRP A 193 -12.44 8.50 4.11
CA TRP A 193 -11.19 7.75 3.86
C TRP A 193 -11.01 6.55 4.79
N ALA A 194 -11.65 6.55 5.96
CA ALA A 194 -11.59 5.41 6.88
C ALA A 194 -12.42 4.24 6.34
N ARG A 195 -11.74 3.24 5.79
CA ARG A 195 -12.34 2.08 5.08
C ARG A 195 -12.19 0.77 5.85
N ARG A 196 -11.26 0.71 6.81
CA ARG A 196 -10.92 -0.50 7.53
C ARG A 196 -10.77 -0.20 9.03
N PRO A 197 -10.99 -1.21 9.89
CA PRO A 197 -10.61 -1.11 11.29
C PRO A 197 -9.13 -0.79 11.45
N VAL A 198 -8.81 -0.04 12.51
CA VAL A 198 -7.43 0.26 12.85
C VAL A 198 -6.76 -1.00 13.41
N THR A 199 -5.77 -1.50 12.69
CA THR A 199 -4.97 -2.65 13.12
C THR A 199 -3.50 -2.27 13.12
N LEU A 200 -2.96 -2.07 14.33
CA LEU A 200 -1.57 -1.66 14.53
C LEU A 200 -0.68 -2.87 14.86
N PRO A 201 0.61 -2.83 14.51
CA PRO A 201 1.58 -3.84 14.93
C PRO A 201 1.53 -4.11 16.43
N GLU A 202 1.90 -5.32 16.86
CA GLU A 202 1.94 -5.64 18.29
C GLU A 202 2.87 -4.69 19.06
N GLY A 203 2.47 -4.33 20.27
CA GLY A 203 3.13 -3.31 21.09
C GLY A 203 2.72 -1.86 20.79
N TRP A 204 2.03 -1.60 19.66
CA TRP A 204 1.56 -0.27 19.32
C TRP A 204 0.12 -0.06 19.78
N THR A 205 -0.14 1.08 20.45
CA THR A 205 -1.47 1.43 20.96
C THR A 205 -2.16 2.51 20.14
N ALA A 206 -1.39 3.39 19.52
CA ALA A 206 -1.91 4.45 18.66
C ALA A 206 -0.87 4.97 17.67
N ILE A 207 -1.36 5.51 16.55
CA ILE A 207 -0.61 6.41 15.67
C ILE A 207 -1.31 7.77 15.74
N GLU A 208 -0.56 8.80 16.08
CA GLU A 208 -1.05 10.18 16.08
C GLU A 208 -0.14 11.04 15.19
N VAL A 209 -0.76 11.73 14.22
CA VAL A 209 -0.05 12.68 13.36
C VAL A 209 -0.68 14.05 13.56
N ALA A 210 0.11 14.98 14.06
CA ALA A 210 -0.40 16.30 14.45
C ALA A 210 -0.95 17.12 13.27
N ARG A 211 -0.38 16.87 12.06
CA ARG A 211 -0.76 17.66 10.90
C ARG A 211 -0.54 16.89 9.58
N ILE A 212 -1.64 16.65 8.89
CA ILE A 212 -1.67 16.15 7.50
C ILE A 212 -2.43 17.19 6.68
N TRP A 213 -1.84 17.65 5.58
CA TRP A 213 -2.48 18.62 4.72
C TRP A 213 -3.31 17.93 3.63
N VAL A 214 -4.60 18.22 3.61
CA VAL A 214 -5.53 17.72 2.59
C VAL A 214 -6.32 18.89 2.01
N GLY A 215 -6.22 19.10 0.71
CA GLY A 215 -6.90 20.20 0.04
C GLY A 215 -6.60 21.59 0.62
N GLY A 216 -5.36 21.80 1.08
CA GLY A 216 -4.93 23.05 1.71
C GLY A 216 -5.39 23.24 3.18
N ARG A 217 -6.01 22.23 3.79
CA ARG A 217 -6.47 22.27 5.19
C ARG A 217 -5.67 21.29 6.04
N PRO A 218 -5.26 21.66 7.26
CA PRO A 218 -4.54 20.79 8.18
C PRO A 218 -5.52 19.90 8.94
N TYR A 219 -5.23 18.60 8.98
CA TYR A 219 -5.96 17.61 9.78
C TYR A 219 -5.03 16.92 10.77
N LYS A 220 -5.54 16.59 11.95
CA LYS A 220 -4.91 15.66 12.89
C LYS A 220 -5.45 14.27 12.63
N LEU A 221 -4.55 13.28 12.45
CA LEU A 221 -4.88 11.87 12.43
C LEU A 221 -4.74 11.28 13.83
N VAL A 222 -5.73 10.51 14.25
CA VAL A 222 -5.67 9.67 15.45
C VAL A 222 -6.20 8.29 15.10
N ALA A 223 -5.30 7.29 15.11
CA ALA A 223 -5.63 5.89 14.89
C ALA A 223 -5.29 5.10 16.16
N ARG A 224 -6.30 4.62 16.89
CA ARG A 224 -6.13 3.81 18.10
C ARG A 224 -6.36 2.35 17.80
N GLN A 225 -5.51 1.49 18.35
CA GLN A 225 -5.63 0.05 18.16
C GLN A 225 -7.04 -0.44 18.48
N GLY A 226 -7.62 -1.20 17.57
CA GLY A 226 -8.94 -1.83 17.71
C GLY A 226 -10.13 -0.88 17.51
N ALA A 227 -9.87 0.39 17.13
CA ALA A 227 -10.96 1.28 16.74
C ALA A 227 -11.55 0.84 15.38
N GLU A 228 -12.86 0.93 15.24
CA GLU A 228 -13.55 0.62 13.97
C GLU A 228 -13.06 1.52 12.82
N VAL A 229 -12.70 2.78 13.15
CA VAL A 229 -12.20 3.75 12.18
C VAL A 229 -11.16 4.68 12.80
N ALA A 230 -10.17 5.09 12.03
CA ALA A 230 -9.29 6.19 12.38
C ALA A 230 -10.03 7.53 12.26
N GLN A 231 -9.64 8.49 13.08
CA GLN A 231 -10.23 9.82 13.11
C GLN A 231 -9.34 10.83 12.38
N MET A 232 -9.92 11.54 11.43
CA MET A 232 -9.31 12.69 10.77
C MET A 232 -10.05 13.96 11.20
N MET A 233 -9.44 14.75 12.06
CA MET A 233 -10.04 15.95 12.64
C MET A 233 -9.39 17.20 12.06
N LEU A 234 -10.21 18.19 11.65
CA LEU A 234 -9.66 19.48 11.24
C LEU A 234 -8.85 20.08 12.40
N SER A 235 -7.58 20.36 12.16
CA SER A 235 -6.71 20.95 13.18
C SER A 235 -7.07 22.42 13.39
N SER A 236 -7.47 22.78 14.61
CA SER A 236 -7.73 24.18 14.99
C SER A 236 -6.44 25.00 15.20
N ALA A 237 -5.28 24.38 15.10
CA ALA A 237 -4.00 25.07 15.14
C ALA A 237 -3.84 25.94 13.88
N ILE A 238 -4.49 27.09 13.89
CA ILE A 238 -4.24 28.18 12.97
C ILE A 238 -2.77 28.57 13.13
N LEU A 239 -2.01 28.47 12.07
CA LEU A 239 -0.95 29.36 11.61
C LEU A 239 -0.50 30.43 12.64
N GLU A 240 0.18 30.04 13.69
CA GLU A 240 1.25 30.91 14.12
C GLU A 240 2.35 30.80 13.06
N ARG A 241 2.29 31.72 12.10
CA ARG A 241 3.46 31.98 11.25
C ARG A 241 4.59 32.30 12.23
N PRO A 242 5.73 31.61 12.17
CA PRO A 242 6.89 32.11 12.87
C PRO A 242 7.06 33.55 12.38
N SER A 243 6.99 34.50 13.32
CA SER A 243 7.35 35.88 13.07
C SER A 243 8.69 35.86 12.34
N ARG A 244 8.73 36.47 11.16
CA ARG A 244 9.99 36.66 10.45
C ARG A 244 10.98 37.24 11.46
N LEU A 245 12.06 36.51 11.69
CA LEU A 245 13.24 37.07 12.30
C LEU A 245 13.69 38.18 11.35
N GLU A 246 13.53 39.42 11.77
CA GLU A 246 14.17 40.59 11.18
C GLU A 246 15.68 40.53 11.39
#